data_6a3c7e953b09545ba43874a12ebe0c36
#
_entry.id   6a3c7e953b09545ba43874a12ebe0c36
#
_cell.length_a   1.000
_cell.length_b   1.000
_cell.length_c   1.000
_cell.angle_alpha   90.00
_cell.angle_beta   90.00
_cell.angle_gamma   90.00
#
_symmetry.space_group_name_H-M   'P 1'
#
loop_
_entity.id
_entity.type
_entity.pdbx_description
1 polymer ?
#
loop_
_entity_poly.entity_id
_entity_poly.type
_entity_poly.pdbx_seq_one_letter_code
_entity_poly.pdbx_strand_id
1 'polypeptide(L)'
;SLPDFPRAQNLVEFDAGAATSNRYYVDGSTLSVGADGVVRYVVVVRTSGGATNVNFEGIRCRAKERKLYAFGRSDESWGKSRIQDWQPIRPGSYQASLYREYFCPNNIAISKSEEGVDALRRGGHPEAR
;
A
#
# COMPACT_ATOMS: atom_id res chain seq x y z
N SER A 1 15.83 -5.03 1.27
CA SER A 1 16.06 -4.19 2.45
C SER A 1 14.76 -3.51 2.88
N LEU A 2 14.64 -3.20 4.15
CA LEU A 2 13.44 -2.58 4.69
C LEU A 2 13.50 -1.07 4.51
N PRO A 3 12.36 -0.42 4.26
CA PRO A 3 12.32 1.04 4.17
C PRO A 3 12.47 1.68 5.55
N ASP A 4 12.74 2.98 5.56
CA ASP A 4 12.66 3.75 6.79
C ASP A 4 11.26 3.67 7.36
N PHE A 5 11.14 3.74 8.68
CA PHE A 5 9.84 3.77 9.31
C PHE A 5 9.08 5.03 8.88
N PRO A 6 7.77 4.93 8.62
CA PRO A 6 7.03 6.07 8.03
C PRO A 6 6.92 7.24 9.01
N ARG A 7 7.01 8.44 8.46
CA ARG A 7 6.84 9.69 9.22
C ARG A 7 5.52 10.32 8.84
N ALA A 8 4.86 10.92 9.82
CA ALA A 8 3.51 11.47 9.62
C ALA A 8 3.44 12.45 8.45
N GLN A 9 4.46 13.30 8.28
CA GLN A 9 4.44 14.32 7.22
C GLN A 9 4.50 13.72 5.81
N ASN A 10 4.87 12.46 5.67
CA ASN A 10 4.98 11.80 4.37
C ASN A 10 3.77 10.91 4.05
N LEU A 11 2.80 10.83 4.96
CA LEU A 11 1.63 9.99 4.76
C LEU A 11 0.62 10.67 3.84
N VAL A 12 0.14 9.92 2.86
CA VAL A 12 -0.90 10.38 1.94
C VAL A 12 -2.13 9.51 2.16
N GLU A 13 -3.22 10.13 2.57
CA GLU A 13 -4.47 9.41 2.82
C GLU A 13 -5.08 8.94 1.50
N PHE A 14 -5.66 7.74 1.52
CA PHE A 14 -6.39 7.25 0.35
C PHE A 14 -7.72 6.63 0.80
N ASP A 15 -8.66 6.58 -0.15
CA ASP A 15 -9.97 5.98 0.05
C ASP A 15 -9.85 4.48 -0.19
N ALA A 16 -10.15 3.70 0.84
CA ALA A 16 -10.12 2.24 0.74
C ALA A 16 -11.42 1.65 0.16
N GLY A 17 -12.39 2.49 -0.18
CA GLY A 17 -13.60 2.08 -0.88
C GLY A 17 -14.64 1.38 -0.03
N ALA A 18 -14.32 0.96 1.16
CA ALA A 18 -15.25 0.22 1.99
C ALA A 18 -15.93 1.14 3.00
N ALA A 19 -17.13 0.74 3.44
CA ALA A 19 -17.80 1.40 4.55
C ALA A 19 -17.05 1.01 5.83
N THR A 20 -15.99 1.75 6.13
CA THR A 20 -15.15 1.51 7.29
C THR A 20 -14.88 2.82 7.99
N SER A 21 -14.75 2.77 9.31
CA SER A 21 -14.34 3.92 10.10
C SER A 21 -12.81 4.01 10.24
N ASN A 22 -12.07 3.06 9.67
CA ASN A 22 -10.61 3.13 9.64
C ASN A 22 -10.14 4.15 8.61
N ARG A 23 -8.95 4.71 8.86
CA ARG A 23 -8.31 5.62 7.91
C ARG A 23 -7.02 4.99 7.41
N TYR A 24 -6.76 5.16 6.13
CA TYR A 24 -5.70 4.46 5.42
C TYR A 24 -4.76 5.46 4.75
N TYR A 25 -3.46 5.22 4.90
CA TYR A 25 -2.41 6.10 4.38
C TYR A 25 -1.31 5.28 3.74
N VAL A 26 -0.67 5.84 2.74
CA VAL A 26 0.57 5.29 2.16
C VAL A 26 1.68 6.29 2.38
N ASP A 27 2.84 5.80 2.77
CA ASP A 27 4.04 6.62 2.89
C ASP A 27 4.55 6.96 1.49
N GLY A 28 4.36 8.22 1.09
CA GLY A 28 4.76 8.65 -0.24
C GLY A 28 6.27 8.69 -0.45
N SER A 29 7.06 8.74 0.63
CA SER A 29 8.51 8.86 0.51
C SER A 29 9.21 7.54 0.22
N THR A 30 8.56 6.39 0.52
CA THR A 30 9.19 5.07 0.34
C THR A 30 8.45 4.18 -0.66
N LEU A 31 7.40 4.69 -1.29
CA LEU A 31 6.72 3.99 -2.37
C LEU A 31 7.73 3.72 -3.50
N SER A 32 7.80 2.49 -3.97
CA SER A 32 8.74 2.13 -5.01
C SER A 32 8.13 1.16 -6.01
N VAL A 33 8.67 1.17 -7.22
CA VAL A 33 8.32 0.22 -8.27
C VAL A 33 9.60 -0.49 -8.68
N GLY A 34 9.65 -1.79 -8.44
CA GLY A 34 10.84 -2.57 -8.76
C GLY A 34 10.91 -2.93 -10.24
N ALA A 35 12.11 -3.30 -10.69
CA ALA A 35 12.30 -3.81 -12.03
C ALA A 35 11.51 -5.11 -12.27
N ASP A 36 11.14 -5.80 -11.20
CA ASP A 36 10.31 -6.99 -11.23
C ASP A 36 8.82 -6.69 -11.40
N GLY A 37 8.44 -5.41 -11.52
CA GLY A 37 7.05 -5.01 -11.67
C GLY A 37 6.26 -4.99 -10.37
N VAL A 38 6.91 -5.20 -9.23
CA VAL A 38 6.24 -5.18 -7.94
C VAL A 38 6.20 -3.75 -7.42
N VAL A 39 5.00 -3.31 -7.01
CA VAL A 39 4.83 -2.04 -6.32
C VAL A 39 4.94 -2.30 -4.83
N ARG A 40 5.92 -1.69 -4.18
CA ARG A 40 6.16 -1.86 -2.74
C ARG A 40 5.86 -0.57 -2.01
N TYR A 41 5.18 -0.69 -0.88
CA TYR A 41 4.67 0.48 -0.17
C TYR A 41 4.54 0.18 1.32
N VAL A 42 4.65 1.23 2.11
CA VAL A 42 4.29 1.19 3.53
C VAL A 42 2.89 1.75 3.67
N VAL A 43 2.00 0.97 4.26
CA VAL A 43 0.63 1.40 4.54
C VAL A 43 0.47 1.57 6.04
N VAL A 44 -0.22 2.63 6.44
CA VAL A 44 -0.56 2.91 7.82
C VAL A 44 -2.07 2.90 7.94
N VAL A 45 -2.58 2.09 8.85
CA VAL A 45 -4.01 1.99 9.10
C VAL A 45 -4.28 2.50 10.51
N ARG A 46 -5.11 3.52 10.62
CA ARG A 46 -5.57 4.03 11.92
C ARG A 46 -7.00 3.57 12.12
N THR A 47 -7.19 2.75 13.15
CA THR A 47 -8.52 2.20 13.43
C THR A 47 -9.34 3.20 14.24
N SER A 48 -10.67 3.06 14.18
CA SER A 48 -11.55 3.89 14.96
C SER A 48 -11.36 3.73 16.46
N GLY A 49 -10.79 2.59 16.88
CA GLY A 49 -10.47 2.35 18.30
C GLY A 49 -9.15 2.97 18.75
N GLY A 50 -8.45 3.67 17.87
CA GLY A 50 -7.21 4.36 18.21
C GLY A 50 -5.94 3.55 17.96
N ALA A 51 -6.04 2.33 17.46
CA ALA A 51 -4.86 1.54 17.14
C ALA A 51 -4.25 2.01 15.80
N THR A 52 -2.93 1.87 15.70
CA THR A 52 -2.21 2.15 14.45
C THR A 52 -1.47 0.90 14.04
N ASN A 53 -1.71 0.46 12.80
CA ASN A 53 -1.02 -0.68 12.21
C ASN A 53 -0.17 -0.20 11.04
N VAL A 54 1.07 -0.66 10.97
CA VAL A 54 2.01 -0.28 9.92
C VAL A 54 2.48 -1.55 9.24
N ASN A 55 2.34 -1.62 7.92
CA ASN A 55 2.76 -2.78 7.15
C ASN A 55 3.60 -2.36 5.95
N PHE A 56 4.64 -3.13 5.68
CA PHE A 56 5.40 -3.02 4.43
C PHE A 56 4.96 -4.16 3.53
N GLU A 57 4.34 -3.81 2.41
CA GLU A 57 3.66 -4.76 1.53
C GLU A 57 4.10 -4.58 0.08
N GLY A 58 3.78 -5.56 -0.74
CA GLY A 58 3.94 -5.48 -2.18
C GLY A 58 2.69 -5.96 -2.89
N ILE A 59 2.46 -5.38 -4.08
CA ILE A 59 1.42 -5.81 -5.00
C ILE A 59 2.07 -6.10 -6.34
N ARG A 60 1.75 -7.25 -6.92
CA ARG A 60 2.11 -7.52 -8.31
C ARG A 60 0.84 -7.58 -9.13
N CYS A 61 0.76 -6.67 -10.09
CA CYS A 61 -0.49 -6.35 -10.77
C CYS A 61 -1.01 -7.49 -11.64
N ARG A 62 -0.15 -8.11 -12.43
CA ARG A 62 -0.59 -9.13 -13.37
C ARG A 62 -1.27 -10.30 -12.70
N ALA A 63 -0.75 -10.73 -11.56
CA ALA A 63 -1.28 -11.88 -10.84
C ALA A 63 -2.38 -11.49 -9.86
N LYS A 64 -2.61 -10.19 -9.63
CA LYS A 64 -3.54 -9.68 -8.63
C LYS A 64 -3.23 -10.27 -7.26
N GLU A 65 -1.97 -10.16 -6.85
CA GLU A 65 -1.50 -10.74 -5.61
C GLU A 65 -0.82 -9.69 -4.75
N ARG A 66 -0.83 -9.96 -3.46
CA ARG A 66 -0.19 -9.14 -2.44
C ARG A 66 0.75 -9.96 -1.59
N LYS A 67 1.69 -9.28 -0.95
CA LYS A 67 2.65 -9.91 -0.05
C LYS A 67 2.91 -8.98 1.12
N LEU A 68 2.98 -9.55 2.32
CA LEU A 68 3.40 -8.81 3.51
C LEU A 68 4.86 -9.13 3.79
N TYR A 69 5.72 -8.12 3.72
CA TYR A 69 7.14 -8.28 4.00
C TYR A 69 7.45 -8.11 5.49
N ALA A 70 6.87 -7.08 6.10
CA ALA A 70 7.18 -6.72 7.48
C ALA A 70 6.04 -5.90 8.08
N PHE A 71 5.98 -5.90 9.41
CA PHE A 71 5.02 -5.07 10.14
C PHE A 71 5.76 -4.16 11.11
N GLY A 72 5.17 -3.00 11.39
CA GLY A 72 5.77 -2.04 12.31
C GLY A 72 5.40 -2.34 13.75
N ARG A 73 6.39 -2.21 14.63
CA ARG A 73 6.17 -2.32 16.07
C ARG A 73 5.99 -0.93 16.68
N SER A 74 5.48 -0.89 17.89
CA SER A 74 5.22 0.38 18.58
C SER A 74 6.48 1.19 18.86
N ASP A 75 7.65 0.55 18.91
CA ASP A 75 8.92 1.23 19.09
C ASP A 75 9.54 1.69 17.76
N GLU A 76 8.76 1.63 16.68
CA GLU A 76 9.16 2.04 15.34
C GLU A 76 10.25 1.15 14.73
N SER A 77 10.32 -0.10 15.17
CA SER A 77 11.13 -1.12 14.52
C SER A 77 10.25 -2.02 13.66
N TRP A 78 10.89 -2.73 12.73
CA TRP A 78 10.19 -3.67 11.85
C TRP A 78 10.26 -5.09 12.41
N GLY A 79 9.13 -5.79 12.35
CA GLY A 79 9.06 -7.22 12.57
C GLY A 79 8.90 -7.93 11.23
N LYS A 80 9.59 -9.04 11.08
CA LYS A 80 9.51 -9.80 9.83
C LYS A 80 8.21 -10.61 9.80
N SER A 81 7.52 -10.59 8.68
CA SER A 81 6.33 -11.41 8.50
C SER A 81 6.74 -12.90 8.46
N ARG A 82 5.98 -13.73 9.16
CA ARG A 82 6.20 -15.18 9.13
C ARG A 82 5.84 -15.78 7.78
N ILE A 83 4.75 -15.29 7.19
CA ILE A 83 4.23 -15.78 5.93
C ILE A 83 4.57 -14.74 4.88
N GLN A 84 5.50 -15.09 4.00
CA GLN A 84 5.94 -14.19 2.94
C GLN A 84 5.59 -14.75 1.56
N ASP A 85 4.47 -15.46 1.50
CA ASP A 85 3.95 -15.97 0.23
C ASP A 85 3.08 -14.92 -0.45
N TRP A 86 3.10 -14.91 -1.76
CA TRP A 86 2.14 -14.14 -2.52
C TRP A 86 0.76 -14.76 -2.35
N GLN A 87 -0.23 -13.93 -2.07
CA GLN A 87 -1.60 -14.35 -1.85
C GLN A 87 -2.54 -13.52 -2.69
N PRO A 88 -3.67 -14.10 -3.11
CA PRO A 88 -4.66 -13.33 -3.87
C PRO A 88 -5.14 -12.11 -3.09
N ILE A 89 -5.36 -11.02 -3.81
CA ILE A 89 -5.97 -9.83 -3.22
C ILE A 89 -7.46 -10.09 -3.00
N ARG A 90 -7.92 -9.94 -1.77
CA ARG A 90 -9.32 -10.16 -1.44
C ARG A 90 -10.18 -9.00 -1.89
N PRO A 91 -11.32 -9.26 -2.54
CA PRO A 91 -12.29 -8.21 -2.82
C PRO A 91 -12.71 -7.50 -1.52
N GLY A 92 -12.83 -6.18 -1.58
CA GLY A 92 -13.23 -5.39 -0.42
C GLY A 92 -12.12 -5.04 0.55
N SER A 93 -10.91 -5.54 0.35
CA SER A 93 -9.76 -5.17 1.17
C SER A 93 -9.20 -3.83 0.72
N TYR A 94 -8.39 -3.19 1.59
CA TYR A 94 -7.74 -1.96 1.18
C TYR A 94 -6.71 -2.22 0.07
N GLN A 95 -6.13 -3.43 0.04
CA GLN A 95 -5.21 -3.79 -1.06
C GLN A 95 -5.96 -3.83 -2.38
N ALA A 96 -7.23 -4.24 -2.39
CA ALA A 96 -8.03 -4.22 -3.62
C ALA A 96 -8.20 -2.80 -4.13
N SER A 97 -8.41 -1.83 -3.24
CA SER A 97 -8.50 -0.42 -3.63
C SER A 97 -7.16 0.09 -4.15
N LEU A 98 -6.04 -0.22 -3.46
CA LEU A 98 -4.72 0.16 -3.94
C LEU A 98 -4.44 -0.42 -5.32
N TYR A 99 -4.80 -1.68 -5.53
CA TYR A 99 -4.64 -2.34 -6.82
C TYR A 99 -5.43 -1.64 -7.91
N ARG A 100 -6.74 -1.49 -7.70
CA ARG A 100 -7.65 -1.03 -8.75
C ARG A 100 -7.50 0.45 -9.04
N GLU A 101 -7.44 1.27 -7.98
CA GLU A 101 -7.59 2.71 -8.13
C GLU A 101 -6.27 3.47 -8.22
N TYR A 102 -5.17 2.86 -7.77
CA TYR A 102 -3.93 3.62 -7.58
C TYR A 102 -2.71 2.99 -8.23
N PHE A 103 -2.46 1.71 -8.04
CA PHE A 103 -1.16 1.10 -8.38
C PHE A 103 -1.18 0.21 -9.62
N CYS A 104 -2.34 -0.29 -10.02
CA CYS A 104 -2.45 -1.23 -11.14
C CYS A 104 -3.54 -0.82 -12.12
N PRO A 105 -3.51 0.41 -12.66
CA PRO A 105 -4.51 0.82 -13.64
C PRO A 105 -4.48 -0.13 -14.84
N ASN A 106 -5.64 -0.67 -15.21
CA ASN A 106 -5.78 -1.65 -16.30
C ASN A 106 -4.91 -2.89 -16.09
N ASN A 107 -4.71 -3.32 -14.85
CA ASN A 107 -3.88 -4.46 -14.47
C ASN A 107 -2.39 -4.27 -14.79
N ILE A 108 -1.96 -3.07 -15.06
CA ILE A 108 -0.57 -2.75 -15.39
C ILE A 108 0.02 -1.92 -14.26
N ALA A 109 1.18 -2.34 -13.76
CA ALA A 109 1.85 -1.60 -12.70
C ALA A 109 2.20 -0.18 -13.16
N ILE A 110 2.05 0.78 -12.23
CA ILE A 110 2.60 2.11 -12.45
C ILE A 110 4.09 1.99 -12.77
N SER A 111 4.63 2.95 -13.53
CA SER A 111 6.00 2.83 -14.02
C SER A 111 7.03 3.37 -13.03
N LYS A 112 6.63 4.27 -12.15
CA LYS A 112 7.54 4.88 -11.18
C LYS A 112 6.77 5.38 -9.96
N SER A 113 7.49 5.64 -8.88
CA SER A 113 6.89 6.03 -7.61
C SER A 113 6.07 7.32 -7.70
N GLU A 114 6.54 8.30 -8.47
CA GLU A 114 5.84 9.57 -8.63
C GLU A 114 4.44 9.39 -9.21
N GLU A 115 4.28 8.45 -10.11
CA GLU A 115 2.96 8.14 -10.68
C GLU A 115 2.02 7.64 -9.59
N GLY A 116 2.51 6.81 -8.68
CA GLY A 116 1.72 6.30 -7.57
C GLY A 116 1.37 7.37 -6.56
N VAL A 117 2.32 8.21 -6.21
CA VAL A 117 2.06 9.34 -5.28
C VAL A 117 1.03 10.28 -5.88
N ASP A 118 1.14 10.57 -7.16
CA ASP A 118 0.16 11.43 -7.85
C ASP A 118 -1.23 10.81 -7.82
N ALA A 119 -1.32 9.49 -8.08
CA ALA A 119 -2.60 8.79 -8.03
C ALA A 119 -3.23 8.88 -6.63
N LEU A 120 -2.44 8.68 -5.59
CA LEU A 120 -2.93 8.79 -4.22
C LEU A 120 -3.44 10.19 -3.91
N ARG A 121 -2.69 11.20 -4.30
CA ARG A 121 -3.08 12.60 -4.04
C ARG A 121 -4.32 13.03 -4.80
N ARG A 122 -4.54 12.48 -5.98
CA ARG A 122 -5.72 12.80 -6.79
C ARG A 122 -6.97 12.04 -6.38
N GLY A 123 -6.82 11.04 -5.50
CA GLY A 123 -7.92 10.17 -5.15
C GLY A 123 -8.17 9.06 -6.16
N GLY A 124 -7.21 8.79 -7.01
CA GLY A 124 -7.26 7.72 -8.01
C GLY A 124 -6.36 8.00 -9.19
N HIS A 125 -5.89 6.93 -9.83
CA HIS A 125 -5.11 7.05 -11.05
C HIS A 125 -6.04 7.46 -12.19
N PRO A 126 -5.62 8.40 -13.08
CA PRO A 126 -6.51 8.86 -14.15
C PRO A 126 -6.99 7.76 -15.08
N GLU A 127 -6.26 6.66 -15.21
CA GLU A 127 -6.61 5.55 -16.09
C GLU A 127 -7.25 4.39 -15.35
N ALA A 128 -7.56 4.53 -14.07
CA ALA A 128 -8.22 3.47 -13.31
C ALA A 128 -9.64 3.28 -13.77
N ARG A 129 -10.10 2.01 -13.75
CA ARG A 129 -11.45 1.62 -14.15
C ARG A 129 -12.22 1.01 -13.00
#